data_8f89cc48662450858dc1342a309dfeb9
#
_entry.id   8f89cc48662450858dc1342a309dfeb9
#
_cell.length_a   1.000
_cell.length_b   1.000
_cell.length_c   1.000
_cell.angle_alpha   90.00
_cell.angle_beta   90.00
_cell.angle_gamma   90.00
#
_symmetry.space_group_name_H-M   'P 1'
#
loop_
_entity.id
_entity.type
_entity.pdbx_description
1 polymer ?
#
loop_
_entity_poly.entity_id
_entity_poly.type
_entity_poly.pdbx_seq_one_letter_code
_entity_poly.pdbx_strand_id
1 'polypeptide(L)'
;MIQLTAGDPVPWFRAATSSRPDYNFGSVAGRYIVIAFVSSSRSAAGKACIEAIAARRGLFNDVHIAFFGVTADPIDQSQRRVQDDVPGVRWFYDAGASIARSFGAVDGAGKTETRWFLLDPMLRVMAVGAAPERILDLLPGLPVLNRYAGSEVTAPVLLLARVFEPALCKALIDYYQKTGGEASGFMVERDGKTMTASDYNYKRRSDCIIEDEALRQACRARILRRLVPEIAKCFQFTVSRMERYIVARYSGDEAGYFAPHRDNTTKGTAHRRFAVTLNLNAEEYEGGELRFPEFGARTYRAPTGGAVVFSCSLQHEALPVKSGTRFAFLPFLYDEAAAQLREQNNRYLDEALNTYQRE
;
A
#
# COMPACT_ATOMS: atom_id res chain seq x y z
N MET A 1 22.11 -14.61 -13.38
CA MET A 1 21.31 -14.06 -12.27
C MET A 1 21.34 -12.54 -12.37
N ILE A 2 20.21 -11.88 -12.16
CA ILE A 2 20.14 -10.40 -12.12
C ILE A 2 20.81 -9.96 -10.82
N GLN A 3 21.80 -9.10 -10.91
CA GLN A 3 22.43 -8.47 -9.75
C GLN A 3 21.87 -7.05 -9.65
N LEU A 4 21.13 -6.76 -8.57
CA LEU A 4 20.56 -5.44 -8.36
C LEU A 4 21.66 -4.40 -8.11
N THR A 5 21.51 -3.24 -8.73
CA THR A 5 22.43 -2.09 -8.66
C THR A 5 21.66 -0.82 -8.31
N ALA A 6 22.36 0.27 -8.04
CA ALA A 6 21.71 1.55 -7.76
C ALA A 6 20.77 1.96 -8.91
N GLY A 7 19.54 2.34 -8.56
CA GLY A 7 18.46 2.68 -9.48
C GLY A 7 17.48 1.55 -9.77
N ASP A 8 17.82 0.29 -9.51
CA ASP A 8 16.92 -0.83 -9.75
C ASP A 8 15.78 -0.86 -8.73
N PRO A 9 14.52 -1.12 -9.13
CA PRO A 9 13.46 -1.44 -8.21
C PRO A 9 13.68 -2.85 -7.64
N VAL A 10 13.43 -3.03 -6.34
CA VAL A 10 13.55 -4.36 -5.74
C VAL A 10 12.27 -5.18 -5.93
N PRO A 11 12.37 -6.51 -6.01
CA PRO A 11 11.19 -7.37 -6.08
C PRO A 11 10.38 -7.29 -4.78
N TRP A 12 9.05 -7.28 -4.91
CA TRP A 12 8.15 -7.41 -3.78
C TRP A 12 7.94 -8.89 -3.46
N PHE A 13 7.93 -9.19 -2.19
CA PHE A 13 7.75 -10.55 -1.70
C PHE A 13 6.90 -10.59 -0.44
N ARG A 14 6.45 -11.78 -0.07
CA ARG A 14 5.79 -12.07 1.19
C ARG A 14 6.56 -13.18 1.89
N ALA A 15 6.81 -13.03 3.18
CA ALA A 15 7.51 -14.04 3.97
C ALA A 15 7.17 -13.91 5.45
N ALA A 16 7.45 -14.97 6.21
CA ALA A 16 7.25 -14.96 7.65
C ALA A 16 8.32 -14.10 8.34
N THR A 17 7.89 -13.37 9.37
CA THR A 17 8.75 -12.79 10.41
C THR A 17 8.41 -13.42 11.76
N SER A 18 9.09 -13.04 12.83
CA SER A 18 8.78 -13.58 14.16
C SER A 18 7.40 -13.15 14.70
N SER A 19 6.89 -12.00 14.22
CA SER A 19 5.61 -11.42 14.66
C SER A 19 4.47 -11.65 13.70
N ARG A 20 4.75 -11.99 12.41
CA ARG A 20 3.74 -12.19 11.38
C ARG A 20 4.09 -13.36 10.46
N PRO A 21 3.16 -14.30 10.23
CA PRO A 21 3.40 -15.45 9.37
C PRO A 21 3.48 -15.07 7.87
N ASP A 22 2.93 -13.94 7.48
CA ASP A 22 2.83 -13.49 6.10
C ASP A 22 2.98 -11.95 6.02
N TYR A 23 4.21 -11.48 6.11
CA TYR A 23 4.53 -10.05 6.03
C TYR A 23 4.76 -9.64 4.57
N ASN A 24 4.04 -8.62 4.10
CA ASN A 24 4.20 -8.08 2.75
C ASN A 24 5.29 -7.00 2.72
N PHE A 25 6.44 -7.29 2.14
CA PHE A 25 7.53 -6.33 2.00
C PHE A 25 7.16 -5.12 1.12
N GLY A 26 6.29 -5.27 0.14
CA GLY A 26 5.81 -4.14 -0.68
C GLY A 26 5.05 -3.06 0.12
N SER A 27 4.63 -3.34 1.36
CA SER A 27 3.94 -2.38 2.21
C SER A 27 4.86 -1.48 3.04
N VAL A 28 6.18 -1.67 3.00
CA VAL A 28 7.14 -0.89 3.82
C VAL A 28 7.61 0.39 3.16
N ALA A 29 7.19 0.66 1.93
CA ALA A 29 7.53 1.87 1.18
C ALA A 29 7.19 3.17 1.95
N GLY A 30 7.73 4.30 1.51
CA GLY A 30 7.50 5.60 2.13
C GLY A 30 8.51 5.97 3.22
N ARG A 31 9.56 5.16 3.39
CA ARG A 31 10.71 5.41 4.28
C ARG A 31 11.96 4.80 3.67
N TYR A 32 13.12 5.16 4.18
CA TYR A 32 14.35 4.46 3.81
C TYR A 32 14.37 3.06 4.41
N ILE A 33 14.84 2.08 3.64
CA ILE A 33 14.93 0.69 4.07
C ILE A 33 16.38 0.23 3.98
N VAL A 34 16.89 -0.32 5.07
CA VAL A 34 18.10 -1.14 5.06
C VAL A 34 17.66 -2.60 5.06
N ILE A 35 18.09 -3.37 4.08
CA ILE A 35 17.86 -4.81 4.05
C ILE A 35 19.19 -5.54 3.94
N ALA A 36 19.40 -6.55 4.80
CA ALA A 36 20.64 -7.32 4.87
C ALA A 36 20.37 -8.82 4.78
N PHE A 37 21.11 -9.50 3.92
CA PHE A 37 21.07 -10.95 3.73
C PHE A 37 22.22 -11.61 4.47
N VAL A 38 21.92 -12.65 5.23
CA VAL A 38 22.91 -13.48 5.93
C VAL A 38 22.57 -14.97 5.78
N SER A 39 23.58 -15.82 5.70
CA SER A 39 23.35 -17.27 5.61
C SER A 39 22.79 -17.84 6.91
N SER A 40 23.18 -17.28 8.07
CA SER A 40 22.71 -17.63 9.41
C SER A 40 23.05 -16.51 10.39
N SER A 41 22.23 -16.32 11.41
CA SER A 41 22.53 -15.41 12.54
C SER A 41 23.80 -15.81 13.31
N ARG A 42 24.20 -17.06 13.24
CA ARG A 42 25.39 -17.59 13.89
C ARG A 42 26.67 -17.52 13.05
N SER A 43 26.55 -17.23 11.75
CA SER A 43 27.72 -16.97 10.92
C SER A 43 28.48 -15.73 11.39
N ALA A 44 29.74 -15.59 11.05
CA ALA A 44 30.52 -14.39 11.39
C ALA A 44 29.82 -13.12 10.88
N ALA A 45 29.34 -13.16 9.63
CA ALA A 45 28.59 -12.05 9.02
C ALA A 45 27.23 -11.81 9.68
N GLY A 46 26.52 -12.86 10.12
CA GLY A 46 25.26 -12.73 10.85
C GLY A 46 25.43 -12.07 12.22
N LYS A 47 26.48 -12.47 12.95
CA LYS A 47 26.83 -11.83 14.25
C LYS A 47 27.19 -10.35 14.05
N ALA A 48 28.06 -10.05 13.06
CA ALA A 48 28.43 -8.68 12.74
C ALA A 48 27.22 -7.83 12.33
N CYS A 49 26.25 -8.42 11.59
CA CYS A 49 25.00 -7.77 11.23
C CYS A 49 24.19 -7.41 12.50
N ILE A 50 23.97 -8.36 13.39
CA ILE A 50 23.19 -8.15 14.62
C ILE A 50 23.84 -7.07 15.49
N GLU A 51 25.15 -7.14 15.69
CA GLU A 51 25.94 -6.17 16.46
C GLU A 51 25.88 -4.77 15.87
N ALA A 52 26.04 -4.65 14.53
CA ALA A 52 26.01 -3.38 13.83
C ALA A 52 24.63 -2.69 13.92
N ILE A 53 23.54 -3.47 13.88
CA ILE A 53 22.18 -2.96 14.02
C ILE A 53 21.89 -2.58 15.48
N ALA A 54 22.31 -3.41 16.45
CA ALA A 54 22.15 -3.12 17.86
C ALA A 54 22.89 -1.82 18.26
N ALA A 55 24.12 -1.62 17.75
CA ALA A 55 24.90 -0.41 18.01
C ALA A 55 24.24 0.87 17.45
N ARG A 56 23.38 0.74 16.44
CA ARG A 56 22.67 1.86 15.79
C ARG A 56 21.16 1.79 15.93
N ARG A 57 20.66 1.05 16.93
CA ARG A 57 19.24 0.74 17.13
C ARG A 57 18.33 1.98 17.08
N GLY A 58 18.78 3.10 17.61
CA GLY A 58 18.01 4.36 17.64
C GLY A 58 17.71 5.00 16.28
N LEU A 59 18.39 4.58 15.19
CA LEU A 59 18.10 5.07 13.85
C LEU A 59 16.84 4.41 13.25
N PHE A 60 16.45 3.22 13.73
CA PHE A 60 15.37 2.43 13.14
C PHE A 60 14.08 2.63 13.93
N ASN A 61 13.09 3.29 13.31
CA ASN A 61 11.89 3.77 14.01
C ASN A 61 10.57 3.60 13.23
N ASP A 62 10.59 2.93 12.07
CA ASP A 62 9.45 2.75 11.15
C ASP A 62 8.86 4.06 10.56
N VAL A 63 9.36 5.23 10.95
CA VAL A 63 8.94 6.52 10.40
C VAL A 63 9.88 6.98 9.30
N HIS A 64 11.18 6.99 9.59
CA HIS A 64 12.21 7.48 8.68
C HIS A 64 13.03 6.36 8.06
N ILE A 65 13.48 5.43 8.89
CA ILE A 65 14.33 4.31 8.48
C ILE A 65 13.84 3.03 9.16
N ALA A 66 13.79 1.93 8.41
CA ALA A 66 13.57 0.59 8.97
C ALA A 66 14.64 -0.38 8.48
N PHE A 67 14.97 -1.35 9.32
CA PHE A 67 15.87 -2.45 9.01
C PHE A 67 15.11 -3.76 8.84
N PHE A 68 15.51 -4.51 7.82
CA PHE A 68 15.05 -5.88 7.59
C PHE A 68 16.24 -6.81 7.42
N GLY A 69 16.43 -7.74 8.37
CA GLY A 69 17.34 -8.86 8.17
C GLY A 69 16.63 -9.98 7.41
N VAL A 70 17.37 -10.71 6.59
CA VAL A 70 16.88 -11.92 5.89
C VAL A 70 17.87 -13.04 6.20
N THR A 71 17.43 -14.10 6.87
CA THR A 71 18.26 -15.27 7.19
C THR A 71 17.79 -16.51 6.43
N ALA A 72 18.77 -17.26 5.90
CA ALA A 72 18.50 -18.50 5.18
C ALA A 72 18.56 -19.75 6.11
N ASP A 73 18.97 -19.59 7.36
CA ASP A 73 19.07 -20.70 8.31
C ASP A 73 17.68 -21.06 8.90
N PRO A 74 17.12 -22.24 8.63
CA PRO A 74 15.84 -22.65 9.20
C PRO A 74 15.86 -22.76 10.72
N ILE A 75 17.06 -22.93 11.31
CA ILE A 75 17.23 -23.00 12.76
C ILE A 75 17.02 -21.62 13.40
N ASP A 76 17.30 -20.54 12.69
CA ASP A 76 17.04 -19.18 13.17
C ASP A 76 15.54 -18.94 13.42
N GLN A 77 14.69 -19.53 12.58
CA GLN A 77 13.24 -19.50 12.75
C GLN A 77 12.79 -20.43 13.89
N SER A 78 13.18 -21.71 13.84
CA SER A 78 12.67 -22.74 14.77
C SER A 78 13.10 -22.47 16.20
N GLN A 79 14.30 -21.92 16.42
CA GLN A 79 14.84 -21.57 17.73
C GLN A 79 14.69 -20.07 18.06
N ARG A 80 14.01 -19.29 17.21
CA ARG A 80 13.81 -17.82 17.38
C ARG A 80 15.12 -17.08 17.71
N ARG A 81 16.20 -17.39 17.00
CA ARG A 81 17.53 -16.79 17.24
C ARG A 81 17.59 -15.31 16.85
N VAL A 82 16.77 -14.92 15.87
CA VAL A 82 16.52 -13.53 15.50
C VAL A 82 15.02 -13.28 15.55
N GLN A 83 14.64 -12.12 16.05
CA GLN A 83 13.25 -11.73 16.25
C GLN A 83 13.07 -10.27 15.87
N ASP A 84 11.81 -9.92 15.59
CA ASP A 84 11.43 -8.53 15.37
C ASP A 84 11.61 -7.74 16.68
N ASP A 85 12.22 -6.56 16.57
CA ASP A 85 12.33 -5.55 17.61
C ASP A 85 11.68 -4.27 17.08
N VAL A 86 10.37 -4.19 17.25
CA VAL A 86 9.55 -3.09 16.76
C VAL A 86 9.48 -1.93 17.76
N PRO A 87 9.38 -0.68 17.25
CA PRO A 87 9.40 -0.30 15.84
C PRO A 87 10.80 -0.36 15.22
N GLY A 88 10.88 -0.60 13.92
CA GLY A 88 12.06 -0.32 13.10
C GLY A 88 12.94 -1.50 12.72
N VAL A 89 12.91 -2.63 13.42
CA VAL A 89 13.76 -3.80 13.11
C VAL A 89 12.90 -5.04 12.94
N ARG A 90 13.10 -5.78 11.84
CA ARG A 90 12.42 -7.06 11.56
C ARG A 90 13.34 -8.06 10.88
N TRP A 91 12.98 -9.34 11.01
CA TRP A 91 13.73 -10.44 10.41
C TRP A 91 12.81 -11.35 9.61
N PHE A 92 13.11 -11.50 8.32
CA PHE A 92 12.48 -12.49 7.44
C PHE A 92 13.21 -13.83 7.51
N TYR A 93 12.45 -14.90 7.46
CA TYR A 93 12.93 -16.27 7.36
C TYR A 93 12.83 -16.76 5.93
N ASP A 94 13.99 -17.06 5.30
CA ASP A 94 14.12 -17.42 3.89
C ASP A 94 14.89 -18.76 3.72
N ALA A 95 14.43 -19.82 4.40
CA ALA A 95 15.10 -21.12 4.41
C ALA A 95 15.36 -21.71 3.01
N GLY A 96 14.57 -21.35 2.01
CA GLY A 96 14.73 -21.73 0.61
C GLY A 96 15.60 -20.79 -0.21
N ALA A 97 16.14 -19.71 0.37
CA ALA A 97 16.88 -18.65 -0.29
C ALA A 97 16.16 -18.03 -1.50
N SER A 98 14.82 -18.02 -1.50
CA SER A 98 14.01 -17.49 -2.60
C SER A 98 14.09 -15.97 -2.67
N ILE A 99 14.04 -15.30 -1.51
CA ILE A 99 14.20 -13.85 -1.41
C ILE A 99 15.63 -13.47 -1.76
N ALA A 100 16.62 -14.17 -1.19
CA ALA A 100 18.03 -13.94 -1.48
C ALA A 100 18.33 -14.07 -3.00
N ARG A 101 17.78 -15.09 -3.67
CA ARG A 101 17.90 -15.24 -5.13
C ARG A 101 17.28 -14.08 -5.89
N SER A 102 16.11 -13.62 -5.50
CA SER A 102 15.44 -12.52 -6.19
C SER A 102 16.19 -11.19 -6.08
N PHE A 103 16.99 -11.00 -5.01
CA PHE A 103 17.86 -9.84 -4.82
C PHE A 103 19.28 -10.04 -5.39
N GLY A 104 19.59 -11.21 -5.94
CA GLY A 104 20.95 -11.54 -6.36
C GLY A 104 21.95 -11.66 -5.19
N ALA A 105 21.45 -11.97 -3.99
CA ALA A 105 22.25 -12.16 -2.77
C ALA A 105 22.59 -13.64 -2.55
N VAL A 106 23.01 -14.32 -3.63
CA VAL A 106 23.44 -15.73 -3.62
C VAL A 106 24.70 -15.90 -4.45
N ASP A 107 25.55 -16.87 -4.06
CA ASP A 107 26.75 -17.28 -4.80
C ASP A 107 26.41 -18.14 -6.04
N GLY A 108 27.45 -18.56 -6.77
CA GLY A 108 27.32 -19.42 -7.95
C GLY A 108 26.70 -20.80 -7.66
N ALA A 109 26.71 -21.25 -6.41
CA ALA A 109 26.08 -22.50 -5.96
C ALA A 109 24.65 -22.27 -5.42
N GLY A 110 24.14 -21.04 -5.46
CA GLY A 110 22.80 -20.67 -4.97
C GLY A 110 22.70 -20.53 -3.46
N LYS A 111 23.83 -20.48 -2.73
CA LYS A 111 23.88 -20.27 -1.30
C LYS A 111 23.83 -18.78 -0.98
N THR A 112 23.08 -18.39 0.05
CA THR A 112 22.96 -16.98 0.47
C THR A 112 24.32 -16.40 0.84
N GLU A 113 24.68 -15.32 0.16
CA GLU A 113 25.83 -14.45 0.46
C GLU A 113 25.38 -13.24 1.28
N THR A 114 26.31 -12.75 2.10
CA THR A 114 26.08 -11.50 2.85
C THR A 114 26.06 -10.33 1.88
N ARG A 115 24.92 -9.67 1.81
CA ARG A 115 24.70 -8.51 0.99
C ARG A 115 23.75 -7.52 1.66
N TRP A 116 24.09 -6.26 1.56
CA TRP A 116 23.35 -5.15 2.16
C TRP A 116 22.84 -4.22 1.06
N PHE A 117 21.62 -3.74 1.23
CA PHE A 117 21.02 -2.75 0.34
C PHE A 117 20.46 -1.60 1.18
N LEU A 118 20.66 -0.39 0.69
CA LEU A 118 19.92 0.79 1.08
C LEU A 118 18.90 1.11 0.00
N LEU A 119 17.62 1.23 0.39
CA LEU A 119 16.53 1.53 -0.53
C LEU A 119 15.92 2.89 -0.20
N ASP A 120 15.49 3.59 -1.24
CA ASP A 120 14.72 4.83 -1.15
C ASP A 120 13.25 4.56 -0.77
N PRO A 121 12.44 5.60 -0.51
CA PRO A 121 11.01 5.45 -0.20
C PRO A 121 10.16 4.75 -1.26
N MET A 122 10.61 4.70 -2.53
CA MET A 122 9.96 3.95 -3.61
C MET A 122 10.43 2.49 -3.70
N LEU A 123 11.26 2.01 -2.75
CA LEU A 123 11.89 0.69 -2.76
C LEU A 123 12.80 0.47 -3.96
N ARG A 124 13.58 1.50 -4.33
CA ARG A 124 14.65 1.39 -5.33
C ARG A 124 16.00 1.40 -4.64
N VAL A 125 16.93 0.65 -5.17
CA VAL A 125 18.29 0.55 -4.63
C VAL A 125 19.01 1.90 -4.73
N MET A 126 19.51 2.42 -3.61
CA MET A 126 20.40 3.57 -3.54
C MET A 126 21.86 3.13 -3.47
N ALA A 127 22.14 2.10 -2.67
CA ALA A 127 23.49 1.56 -2.49
C ALA A 127 23.46 0.07 -2.21
N VAL A 128 24.55 -0.61 -2.56
CA VAL A 128 24.80 -2.04 -2.30
C VAL A 128 26.15 -2.19 -1.63
N GLY A 129 26.28 -3.08 -0.65
CA GLY A 129 27.52 -3.38 0.05
C GLY A 129 27.61 -4.83 0.51
N ALA A 130 28.82 -5.31 0.76
CA ALA A 130 29.08 -6.62 1.35
C ALA A 130 29.27 -6.55 2.88
N ALA A 131 29.48 -5.36 3.43
CA ALA A 131 29.70 -5.12 4.85
C ALA A 131 28.74 -4.03 5.38
N PRO A 132 28.38 -4.08 6.68
CA PRO A 132 27.40 -3.13 7.27
C PRO A 132 27.83 -1.67 7.14
N GLU A 133 29.11 -1.35 7.31
CA GLU A 133 29.62 0.03 7.29
C GLU A 133 29.35 0.72 5.95
N ARG A 134 29.45 -0.02 4.84
CA ARG A 134 29.19 0.50 3.47
C ARG A 134 27.77 1.07 3.31
N ILE A 135 26.85 0.63 4.13
CA ILE A 135 25.45 1.06 4.09
C ILE A 135 25.10 1.94 5.30
N LEU A 136 25.50 1.51 6.50
CA LEU A 136 25.08 2.21 7.74
C LEU A 136 25.72 3.59 7.89
N ASP A 137 26.92 3.79 7.35
CA ASP A 137 27.61 5.09 7.38
C ASP A 137 26.98 6.11 6.41
N LEU A 138 26.12 5.68 5.48
CA LEU A 138 25.35 6.57 4.62
C LEU A 138 24.12 7.17 5.32
N LEU A 139 23.59 6.50 6.35
CA LEU A 139 22.31 6.86 6.96
C LEU A 139 22.23 8.27 7.54
N PRO A 140 23.28 8.82 8.21
CA PRO A 140 23.24 10.18 8.73
C PRO A 140 23.16 11.26 7.65
N GLY A 141 23.61 10.97 6.43
CA GLY A 141 23.62 11.89 5.29
C GLY A 141 22.39 11.79 4.38
N LEU A 142 21.41 10.93 4.72
CA LEU A 142 20.22 10.76 3.88
C LEU A 142 19.36 12.04 3.86
N PRO A 143 18.85 12.43 2.67
CA PRO A 143 17.90 13.54 2.57
C PRO A 143 16.63 13.27 3.40
N VAL A 144 15.93 14.34 3.79
CA VAL A 144 14.58 14.20 4.36
C VAL A 144 13.64 13.54 3.38
N LEU A 145 12.68 12.72 3.88
CA LEU A 145 11.82 11.85 3.06
C LEU A 145 11.07 12.56 1.93
N ASN A 146 10.63 13.81 2.13
CA ASN A 146 9.93 14.56 1.10
C ASN A 146 10.85 15.12 -0.02
N ARG A 147 12.17 14.93 0.12
CA ARG A 147 13.19 15.34 -0.85
C ARG A 147 14.21 14.24 -1.15
N TYR A 148 13.84 12.98 -0.94
CA TYR A 148 14.76 11.85 -1.11
C TYR A 148 15.37 11.79 -2.53
N ALA A 149 14.68 12.32 -3.55
CA ALA A 149 15.16 12.39 -4.93
C ALA A 149 15.88 13.71 -5.28
N GLY A 150 16.26 14.53 -4.26
CA GLY A 150 16.87 15.86 -4.44
C GLY A 150 15.87 17.00 -4.59
N SER A 151 14.60 16.70 -4.89
CA SER A 151 13.48 17.65 -4.98
C SER A 151 12.21 17.00 -4.42
N GLU A 152 11.15 17.80 -4.24
CA GLU A 152 9.83 17.22 -3.97
C GLU A 152 9.36 16.37 -5.15
N VAL A 153 8.89 15.17 -4.86
CA VAL A 153 8.29 14.25 -5.82
C VAL A 153 6.79 14.28 -5.65
N THR A 154 6.06 14.45 -6.76
CA THR A 154 4.59 14.40 -6.75
C THR A 154 4.11 13.00 -7.14
N ALA A 155 3.11 12.49 -6.43
CA ALA A 155 2.49 11.24 -6.83
C ALA A 155 1.82 11.39 -8.23
N PRO A 156 1.86 10.35 -9.07
CA PRO A 156 1.22 10.35 -10.39
C PRO A 156 -0.30 10.20 -10.24
N VAL A 157 -0.96 11.28 -9.83
CA VAL A 157 -2.39 11.35 -9.59
C VAL A 157 -3.06 12.34 -10.53
N LEU A 158 -4.30 12.06 -10.94
CA LEU A 158 -5.15 12.99 -11.63
C LEU A 158 -6.09 13.65 -10.62
N LEU A 159 -6.01 14.97 -10.48
CA LEU A 159 -6.88 15.75 -9.62
C LEU A 159 -7.82 16.58 -10.51
N LEU A 160 -9.13 16.34 -10.36
CA LEU A 160 -10.19 17.01 -11.13
C LEU A 160 -11.20 17.68 -10.21
N ALA A 161 -11.63 18.87 -10.58
CA ALA A 161 -12.81 19.51 -9.98
C ALA A 161 -14.08 19.15 -10.79
N ARG A 162 -15.26 19.32 -10.17
CA ARG A 162 -16.57 19.30 -10.81
C ARG A 162 -16.93 18.00 -11.55
N VAL A 163 -16.55 16.85 -11.00
CA VAL A 163 -17.03 15.54 -11.48
C VAL A 163 -18.48 15.33 -11.10
N PHE A 164 -18.84 15.59 -9.84
CA PHE A 164 -20.24 15.66 -9.38
C PHE A 164 -20.63 17.10 -9.12
N GLU A 165 -21.89 17.44 -9.40
CA GLU A 165 -22.50 18.71 -9.02
C GLU A 165 -22.86 18.69 -7.51
N PRO A 166 -22.92 19.86 -6.83
CA PRO A 166 -23.23 19.93 -5.39
C PRO A 166 -24.56 19.24 -5.01
N ALA A 167 -25.56 19.29 -5.89
CA ALA A 167 -26.86 18.64 -5.64
C ALA A 167 -26.72 17.11 -5.56
N LEU A 168 -25.88 16.47 -6.41
CA LEU A 168 -25.63 15.03 -6.33
C LEU A 168 -24.79 14.68 -5.10
N CYS A 169 -23.81 15.50 -4.74
CA CYS A 169 -23.03 15.31 -3.51
C CYS A 169 -23.95 15.31 -2.28
N LYS A 170 -24.85 16.30 -2.19
CA LYS A 170 -25.83 16.37 -1.13
C LYS A 170 -26.77 15.16 -1.09
N ALA A 171 -27.30 14.76 -2.25
CA ALA A 171 -28.19 13.60 -2.33
C ALA A 171 -27.53 12.31 -1.83
N LEU A 172 -26.21 12.11 -2.11
CA LEU A 172 -25.45 10.97 -1.63
C LEU A 172 -25.22 11.03 -0.11
N ILE A 173 -24.96 12.21 0.45
CA ILE A 173 -24.84 12.40 1.90
C ILE A 173 -26.21 12.16 2.58
N ASP A 174 -27.28 12.73 2.06
CA ASP A 174 -28.64 12.53 2.58
C ASP A 174 -29.03 11.03 2.53
N TYR A 175 -28.64 10.32 1.45
CA TYR A 175 -28.83 8.88 1.35
C TYR A 175 -28.10 8.13 2.47
N TYR A 176 -26.83 8.46 2.71
CA TYR A 176 -26.05 7.86 3.82
C TYR A 176 -26.72 8.16 5.17
N GLN A 177 -27.13 9.39 5.42
CA GLN A 177 -27.76 9.79 6.67
C GLN A 177 -29.09 9.06 6.94
N LYS A 178 -29.85 8.78 5.88
CA LYS A 178 -31.11 8.04 5.95
C LYS A 178 -30.93 6.54 6.14
N THR A 179 -29.96 5.95 5.41
CA THR A 179 -29.76 4.48 5.35
C THR A 179 -28.84 3.99 6.45
N GLY A 180 -27.88 4.82 6.88
CA GLY A 180 -26.78 4.43 7.75
C GLY A 180 -25.63 3.75 6.98
N GLY A 181 -24.56 3.45 7.68
CA GLY A 181 -23.41 2.75 7.16
C GLY A 181 -22.87 1.72 8.14
N GLU A 182 -22.23 0.68 7.62
CA GLU A 182 -21.63 -0.38 8.41
C GLU A 182 -20.11 -0.18 8.49
N ALA A 183 -19.48 -0.73 9.55
CA ALA A 183 -18.02 -0.72 9.70
C ALA A 183 -17.34 -1.36 8.48
N SER A 184 -16.44 -0.63 7.85
CA SER A 184 -15.80 -1.04 6.60
C SER A 184 -14.57 -1.91 6.87
N GLY A 185 -14.59 -3.17 6.43
CA GLY A 185 -13.44 -4.05 6.39
C GLY A 185 -12.47 -3.73 5.25
N PHE A 186 -11.41 -4.54 5.16
CA PHE A 186 -10.43 -4.51 4.08
C PHE A 186 -10.08 -5.93 3.63
N MET A 187 -9.60 -6.07 2.38
CA MET A 187 -9.29 -7.38 1.82
C MET A 187 -7.90 -7.85 2.24
N VAL A 188 -7.83 -9.10 2.67
CA VAL A 188 -6.58 -9.80 3.00
C VAL A 188 -6.53 -11.12 2.27
N GLU A 189 -5.33 -11.67 2.08
CA GLU A 189 -5.16 -13.03 1.58
C GLU A 189 -4.70 -13.94 2.73
N ARG A 190 -5.44 -15.02 2.99
CA ARG A 190 -5.09 -16.06 3.96
C ARG A 190 -5.35 -17.41 3.33
N ASP A 191 -4.40 -18.33 3.45
CA ASP A 191 -4.49 -19.70 2.93
C ASP A 191 -4.90 -19.76 1.44
N GLY A 192 -4.38 -18.78 0.65
CA GLY A 192 -4.66 -18.67 -0.78
C GLY A 192 -6.06 -18.14 -1.13
N LYS A 193 -6.85 -17.70 -0.14
CA LYS A 193 -8.17 -17.10 -0.32
C LYS A 193 -8.17 -15.63 0.04
N THR A 194 -8.89 -14.83 -0.74
CA THR A 194 -9.20 -13.44 -0.41
C THR A 194 -10.42 -13.38 0.48
N MET A 195 -10.30 -12.76 1.64
CA MET A 195 -11.39 -12.58 2.59
C MET A 195 -11.42 -11.15 3.15
N THR A 196 -12.52 -10.79 3.78
CA THR A 196 -12.65 -9.53 4.50
C THR A 196 -12.06 -9.66 5.91
N ALA A 197 -11.24 -8.69 6.31
CA ALA A 197 -10.76 -8.54 7.68
C ALA A 197 -11.19 -7.18 8.23
N SER A 198 -11.31 -7.10 9.54
CA SER A 198 -11.58 -5.86 10.26
C SER A 198 -10.53 -5.66 11.34
N ASP A 199 -9.93 -4.46 11.36
CA ASP A 199 -8.99 -4.03 12.41
C ASP A 199 -9.15 -2.52 12.59
N TYR A 200 -9.67 -2.13 13.73
CA TYR A 200 -9.93 -0.73 14.06
C TYR A 200 -8.65 0.12 14.17
N ASN A 201 -7.52 -0.51 14.44
CA ASN A 201 -6.20 0.13 14.45
C ASN A 201 -5.58 0.25 13.06
N TYR A 202 -6.25 -0.26 12.03
CA TYR A 202 -5.81 -0.16 10.63
C TYR A 202 -6.75 0.69 9.79
N LYS A 203 -8.07 0.64 10.10
CA LYS A 203 -9.10 1.36 9.36
C LYS A 203 -10.28 1.74 10.25
N ARG A 204 -10.61 3.03 10.27
CA ARG A 204 -11.79 3.61 10.96
C ARG A 204 -12.64 4.32 9.93
N ARG A 205 -13.59 3.61 9.37
CA ARG A 205 -14.49 4.08 8.32
C ARG A 205 -15.77 3.26 8.32
N SER A 206 -16.89 3.89 8.00
CA SER A 206 -18.13 3.20 7.70
C SER A 206 -18.54 3.43 6.25
N ASP A 207 -19.11 2.41 5.61
CA ASP A 207 -19.53 2.42 4.21
C ASP A 207 -21.04 2.17 4.12
N CYS A 208 -21.75 2.98 3.34
CA CYS A 208 -23.14 2.77 2.94
C CYS A 208 -23.16 2.33 1.47
N ILE A 209 -23.70 1.17 1.20
CA ILE A 209 -23.89 0.68 -0.18
C ILE A 209 -25.07 1.43 -0.78
N ILE A 210 -24.90 1.99 -1.97
CA ILE A 210 -25.96 2.65 -2.72
C ILE A 210 -26.77 1.57 -3.45
N GLU A 211 -27.96 1.27 -2.96
CA GLU A 211 -28.89 0.33 -3.59
C GLU A 211 -29.87 1.03 -4.51
N ASP A 212 -30.09 2.33 -4.31
CA ASP A 212 -30.93 3.17 -5.16
C ASP A 212 -30.38 3.24 -6.59
N GLU A 213 -31.08 2.64 -7.52
CA GLU A 213 -30.63 2.54 -8.92
C GLU A 213 -30.58 3.91 -9.60
N ALA A 214 -31.46 4.85 -9.27
CA ALA A 214 -31.42 6.19 -9.83
C ALA A 214 -30.15 6.94 -9.41
N LEU A 215 -29.73 6.83 -8.13
CA LEU A 215 -28.46 7.38 -7.65
C LEU A 215 -27.26 6.68 -8.28
N ARG A 216 -27.30 5.36 -8.44
CA ARG A 216 -26.23 4.59 -9.11
C ARG A 216 -26.07 5.05 -10.56
N GLN A 217 -27.16 5.17 -11.31
CA GLN A 217 -27.16 5.67 -12.69
C GLN A 217 -26.67 7.13 -12.77
N ALA A 218 -27.10 7.98 -11.84
CA ALA A 218 -26.62 9.35 -11.75
C ALA A 218 -25.12 9.42 -11.56
N CYS A 219 -24.54 8.65 -10.62
CA CYS A 219 -23.09 8.55 -10.39
C CYS A 219 -22.38 8.03 -11.65
N ARG A 220 -22.84 6.91 -12.21
CA ARG A 220 -22.26 6.29 -13.40
C ARG A 220 -22.21 7.25 -14.59
N ALA A 221 -23.31 7.95 -14.86
CA ALA A 221 -23.38 8.88 -15.96
C ALA A 221 -22.35 10.03 -15.85
N ARG A 222 -22.10 10.55 -14.63
CA ARG A 222 -21.09 11.60 -14.38
C ARG A 222 -19.68 11.06 -14.53
N ILE A 223 -19.40 9.90 -13.95
CA ILE A 223 -18.10 9.23 -14.10
C ILE A 223 -17.78 9.01 -15.58
N LEU A 224 -18.69 8.42 -16.36
CA LEU A 224 -18.49 8.15 -17.79
C LEU A 224 -18.28 9.43 -18.60
N ARG A 225 -19.05 10.49 -18.33
CA ARG A 225 -18.97 11.74 -19.11
C ARG A 225 -17.82 12.65 -18.74
N ARG A 226 -17.42 12.69 -17.44
CA ARG A 226 -16.54 13.73 -16.92
C ARG A 226 -15.20 13.21 -16.42
N LEU A 227 -15.13 11.95 -15.98
CA LEU A 227 -13.92 11.36 -15.42
C LEU A 227 -13.20 10.42 -16.40
N VAL A 228 -13.92 9.52 -17.02
CA VAL A 228 -13.33 8.51 -17.93
C VAL A 228 -12.57 9.14 -19.10
N PRO A 229 -13.04 10.21 -19.77
CA PRO A 229 -12.26 10.87 -20.82
C PRO A 229 -10.95 11.48 -20.32
N GLU A 230 -10.94 11.99 -19.10
CA GLU A 230 -9.73 12.57 -18.51
C GLU A 230 -8.72 11.48 -18.12
N ILE A 231 -9.19 10.31 -17.66
CA ILE A 231 -8.34 9.13 -17.44
C ILE A 231 -7.72 8.67 -18.76
N ALA A 232 -8.52 8.58 -19.83
CA ALA A 232 -8.03 8.20 -21.15
C ALA A 232 -6.95 9.17 -21.66
N LYS A 233 -7.15 10.46 -21.47
CA LYS A 233 -6.19 11.51 -21.86
C LYS A 233 -4.90 11.45 -21.05
N CYS A 234 -4.99 11.30 -19.71
CA CYS A 234 -3.83 11.40 -18.83
C CYS A 234 -3.02 10.10 -18.73
N PHE A 235 -3.69 8.96 -18.83
CA PHE A 235 -3.07 7.64 -18.58
C PHE A 235 -3.13 6.71 -19.80
N GLN A 236 -3.67 7.15 -20.93
CA GLN A 236 -3.87 6.32 -22.14
C GLN A 236 -4.57 4.98 -21.83
N PHE A 237 -5.58 5.03 -20.94
CA PHE A 237 -6.28 3.85 -20.45
C PHE A 237 -7.78 3.95 -20.71
N THR A 238 -8.35 2.90 -21.29
CA THR A 238 -9.79 2.82 -21.58
C THR A 238 -10.51 2.11 -20.44
N VAL A 239 -11.24 2.90 -19.65
CA VAL A 239 -12.12 2.36 -18.60
C VAL A 239 -13.41 1.86 -19.23
N SER A 240 -13.78 0.61 -18.97
CA SER A 240 -15.06 0.02 -19.40
C SER A 240 -15.94 -0.46 -18.24
N ARG A 241 -15.37 -0.62 -17.05
CA ARG A 241 -16.03 -1.20 -15.88
C ARG A 241 -15.82 -0.35 -14.63
N MET A 242 -16.81 -0.37 -13.74
CA MET A 242 -16.78 0.28 -12.43
C MET A 242 -17.38 -0.66 -11.38
N GLU A 243 -16.75 -0.70 -10.20
CA GLU A 243 -17.28 -1.41 -9.03
C GLU A 243 -17.34 -0.50 -7.81
N ARG A 244 -18.09 -0.92 -6.79
CA ARG A 244 -18.27 -0.25 -5.50
C ARG A 244 -19.02 1.07 -5.60
N TYR A 245 -20.33 0.98 -5.60
CA TYR A 245 -21.21 2.13 -5.41
C TYR A 245 -21.43 2.34 -3.91
N ILE A 246 -20.51 3.06 -3.26
CA ILE A 246 -20.57 3.32 -1.83
C ILE A 246 -20.38 4.78 -1.50
N VAL A 247 -21.06 5.23 -0.44
CA VAL A 247 -20.71 6.45 0.29
C VAL A 247 -19.94 6.04 1.54
N ALA A 248 -18.69 6.48 1.62
CA ALA A 248 -17.81 6.26 2.77
C ALA A 248 -17.87 7.44 3.72
N ARG A 249 -17.92 7.17 5.02
CA ARG A 249 -17.90 8.17 6.11
C ARG A 249 -16.66 7.96 6.98
N TYR A 250 -15.90 9.02 7.19
CA TYR A 250 -14.84 9.12 8.18
C TYR A 250 -15.21 10.19 9.18
N SER A 251 -15.39 9.83 10.45
CA SER A 251 -15.74 10.75 11.52
C SER A 251 -14.51 11.36 12.17
N GLY A 252 -14.53 12.66 12.44
CA GLY A 252 -13.51 13.34 13.26
C GLY A 252 -13.54 12.86 14.71
N ASP A 253 -14.72 12.56 15.27
CA ASP A 253 -14.87 12.06 16.65
C ASP A 253 -14.14 10.73 16.88
N GLU A 254 -14.00 9.92 15.81
CA GLU A 254 -13.30 8.64 15.83
C GLU A 254 -11.87 8.73 15.25
N ALA A 255 -11.42 9.94 14.90
CA ALA A 255 -10.22 10.15 14.11
C ALA A 255 -10.18 9.20 12.89
N GLY A 256 -11.27 9.17 12.12
CA GLY A 256 -11.48 8.27 10.99
C GLY A 256 -10.34 8.32 10.00
N TYR A 257 -9.76 7.15 9.65
CA TYR A 257 -8.59 7.03 8.78
C TYR A 257 -8.51 5.68 8.09
N PHE A 258 -7.58 5.54 7.15
CA PHE A 258 -7.17 4.24 6.62
C PHE A 258 -5.65 4.23 6.45
N ALA A 259 -4.97 3.32 7.15
CA ALA A 259 -3.52 3.16 7.16
C ALA A 259 -2.94 2.88 5.75
N PRO A 260 -1.63 3.09 5.53
CA PRO A 260 -1.01 2.87 4.22
C PRO A 260 -1.26 1.48 3.67
N HIS A 261 -1.79 1.40 2.44
CA HIS A 261 -2.15 0.16 1.75
C HIS A 261 -2.13 0.34 0.22
N ARG A 262 -2.25 -0.78 -0.49
CA ARG A 262 -2.51 -0.85 -1.94
C ARG A 262 -3.80 -1.61 -2.15
N ASP A 263 -4.60 -1.22 -3.15
CA ASP A 263 -5.97 -1.75 -3.34
C ASP A 263 -6.05 -3.07 -4.09
N ASN A 264 -4.94 -3.53 -4.71
CA ASN A 264 -4.91 -4.66 -5.64
C ASN A 264 -3.96 -5.79 -5.23
N THR A 265 -3.69 -5.94 -3.93
CA THR A 265 -2.65 -6.88 -3.42
C THR A 265 -3.14 -8.30 -3.16
N THR A 266 -4.43 -8.57 -3.27
CA THR A 266 -5.00 -9.92 -3.16
C THR A 266 -5.47 -10.42 -4.52
N LYS A 267 -5.62 -11.72 -4.69
CA LYS A 267 -6.15 -12.29 -5.94
C LYS A 267 -7.54 -11.77 -6.26
N GLY A 268 -8.41 -11.63 -5.26
CA GLY A 268 -9.76 -11.10 -5.42
C GLY A 268 -9.81 -9.61 -5.79
N THR A 269 -8.73 -8.86 -5.58
CA THR A 269 -8.66 -7.41 -5.91
C THR A 269 -7.68 -7.09 -7.05
N ALA A 270 -6.96 -8.06 -7.58
CA ALA A 270 -5.92 -7.89 -8.60
C ALA A 270 -6.42 -7.23 -9.92
N HIS A 271 -7.73 -7.24 -10.16
CA HIS A 271 -8.38 -6.60 -11.31
C HIS A 271 -8.48 -5.08 -11.19
N ARG A 272 -8.38 -4.49 -10.00
CA ARG A 272 -8.51 -3.04 -9.79
C ARG A 272 -7.36 -2.30 -10.43
N ARG A 273 -7.68 -1.31 -11.29
CA ARG A 273 -6.69 -0.50 -12.00
C ARG A 273 -6.57 0.90 -11.42
N PHE A 274 -7.69 1.61 -11.31
CA PHE A 274 -7.73 2.94 -10.73
C PHE A 274 -8.67 3.00 -9.54
N ALA A 275 -8.20 3.61 -8.46
CA ALA A 275 -9.02 4.05 -7.35
C ALA A 275 -9.45 5.51 -7.57
N VAL A 276 -10.66 5.81 -7.19
CA VAL A 276 -11.22 7.17 -7.23
C VAL A 276 -11.61 7.57 -5.81
N THR A 277 -11.13 8.71 -5.36
CA THR A 277 -11.64 9.38 -4.18
C THR A 277 -12.36 10.65 -4.61
N LEU A 278 -13.69 10.62 -4.62
CA LEU A 278 -14.53 11.76 -4.95
C LEU A 278 -15.11 12.34 -3.66
N ASN A 279 -14.69 13.57 -3.31
CA ASN A 279 -15.12 14.22 -2.08
C ASN A 279 -16.55 14.77 -2.23
N LEU A 280 -17.41 14.53 -1.23
CA LEU A 280 -18.79 15.01 -1.25
C LEU A 280 -18.98 16.30 -0.46
N ASN A 281 -18.05 16.66 0.46
CA ASN A 281 -18.14 17.82 1.33
C ASN A 281 -16.75 18.29 1.80
N ALA A 282 -15.83 18.54 0.88
CA ALA A 282 -14.40 18.78 1.18
C ALA A 282 -14.12 19.99 2.09
N GLU A 283 -15.02 20.96 2.13
CA GLU A 283 -14.91 22.21 2.88
C GLU A 283 -15.49 22.12 4.30
N GLU A 284 -16.10 20.97 4.69
CA GLU A 284 -16.82 20.78 5.95
C GLU A 284 -16.04 19.95 6.99
N TYR A 285 -14.78 19.60 6.69
CA TYR A 285 -13.94 18.83 7.60
C TYR A 285 -12.46 19.21 7.49
N GLU A 286 -11.70 18.94 8.54
CA GLU A 286 -10.23 19.09 8.57
C GLU A 286 -9.55 17.72 8.65
N GLY A 287 -8.35 17.60 8.07
CA GLY A 287 -7.65 16.34 7.94
C GLY A 287 -8.26 15.46 6.85
N GLY A 288 -8.05 14.16 6.91
CA GLY A 288 -8.66 13.21 5.98
C GLY A 288 -8.15 13.26 4.54
N GLU A 289 -7.04 13.98 4.25
CA GLU A 289 -6.43 14.01 2.93
C GLU A 289 -5.86 12.64 2.54
N LEU A 290 -5.73 12.42 1.23
CA LEU A 290 -4.91 11.33 0.72
C LEU A 290 -3.42 11.69 0.82
N ARG A 291 -2.60 10.72 1.20
CA ARG A 291 -1.15 10.78 1.10
C ARG A 291 -0.62 9.54 0.41
N PHE A 292 0.45 9.71 -0.35
CA PHE A 292 1.17 8.64 -1.05
C PHE A 292 2.59 8.57 -0.50
N PRO A 293 2.85 7.75 0.53
CA PRO A 293 4.12 7.76 1.27
C PRO A 293 5.36 7.56 0.39
N GLU A 294 5.25 6.81 -0.69
CA GLU A 294 6.31 6.60 -1.69
C GLU A 294 6.79 7.91 -2.34
N PHE A 295 5.94 8.95 -2.32
CA PHE A 295 6.18 10.24 -2.95
C PHE A 295 6.33 11.39 -1.93
N GLY A 296 6.56 11.05 -0.67
CA GLY A 296 6.83 12.00 0.40
C GLY A 296 5.59 12.43 1.20
N ALA A 297 5.65 13.63 1.78
CA ALA A 297 4.67 14.10 2.75
C ALA A 297 3.48 14.86 2.13
N ARG A 298 3.50 15.14 0.82
CA ARG A 298 2.45 15.90 0.15
C ARG A 298 1.09 15.22 0.26
N THR A 299 0.06 16.01 0.55
CA THR A 299 -1.32 15.55 0.65
C THR A 299 -2.17 16.03 -0.52
N TYR A 300 -3.25 15.30 -0.80
CA TYR A 300 -4.11 15.53 -1.95
C TYR A 300 -5.56 15.55 -1.51
N ARG A 301 -6.26 16.65 -1.80
CA ARG A 301 -7.69 16.83 -1.56
C ARG A 301 -8.29 17.57 -2.75
N ALA A 302 -9.24 16.95 -3.45
CA ALA A 302 -10.06 17.63 -4.43
C ALA A 302 -11.17 18.41 -3.72
N PRO A 303 -11.68 19.53 -4.29
CA PRO A 303 -12.83 20.25 -3.74
C PRO A 303 -14.09 19.38 -3.76
N THR A 304 -15.16 19.84 -3.14
CA THR A 304 -16.48 19.16 -3.18
C THR A 304 -16.91 18.89 -4.62
N GLY A 305 -17.35 17.66 -4.88
CA GLY A 305 -17.65 17.14 -6.22
C GLY A 305 -16.47 16.87 -7.10
N GLY A 306 -15.24 17.13 -6.62
CA GLY A 306 -14.00 16.82 -7.31
C GLY A 306 -13.45 15.43 -6.93
N ALA A 307 -12.54 14.92 -7.73
CA ALA A 307 -11.95 13.59 -7.57
C ALA A 307 -10.43 13.60 -7.61
N VAL A 308 -9.81 12.71 -6.84
CA VAL A 308 -8.43 12.28 -7.00
C VAL A 308 -8.45 10.85 -7.54
N VAL A 309 -7.82 10.63 -8.69
CA VAL A 309 -7.71 9.33 -9.37
C VAL A 309 -6.27 8.88 -9.37
N PHE A 310 -6.02 7.62 -9.01
CA PHE A 310 -4.67 7.07 -8.92
C PHE A 310 -4.67 5.56 -9.17
N SER A 311 -3.51 5.03 -9.54
CA SER A 311 -3.33 3.58 -9.70
C SER A 311 -3.53 2.84 -8.37
N CYS A 312 -4.31 1.76 -8.38
CA CYS A 312 -4.50 0.88 -7.22
C CYS A 312 -3.21 0.21 -6.73
N SER A 313 -2.14 0.25 -7.54
CA SER A 313 -0.81 -0.26 -7.17
C SER A 313 0.02 0.73 -6.35
N LEU A 314 -0.38 2.01 -6.25
CA LEU A 314 0.31 2.99 -5.40
C LEU A 314 -0.04 2.76 -3.94
N GLN A 315 0.97 2.81 -3.08
CA GLN A 315 0.73 2.85 -1.64
C GLN A 315 0.13 4.19 -1.27
N HIS A 316 -1.02 4.15 -0.62
CA HIS A 316 -1.75 5.35 -0.23
C HIS A 316 -2.45 5.14 1.10
N GLU A 317 -2.80 6.24 1.73
CA GLU A 317 -3.55 6.29 2.98
C GLU A 317 -4.54 7.45 2.98
N ALA A 318 -5.59 7.32 3.78
CA ALA A 318 -6.41 8.44 4.18
C ALA A 318 -5.96 8.88 5.58
N LEU A 319 -5.44 10.09 5.70
CA LEU A 319 -5.00 10.64 6.97
C LEU A 319 -6.18 10.79 7.94
N PRO A 320 -5.94 10.83 9.26
CA PRO A 320 -7.00 11.01 10.23
C PRO A 320 -7.80 12.31 9.97
N VAL A 321 -9.12 12.19 10.01
CA VAL A 321 -10.02 13.36 10.09
C VAL A 321 -9.90 13.95 11.49
N LYS A 322 -9.58 15.26 11.56
CA LYS A 322 -9.31 15.97 12.79
C LYS A 322 -10.58 16.59 13.39
N SER A 323 -11.46 17.09 12.53
CA SER A 323 -12.75 17.66 12.91
C SER A 323 -13.76 17.53 11.77
N GLY A 324 -15.04 17.54 12.10
CA GLY A 324 -16.14 17.36 11.15
C GLY A 324 -16.29 15.91 10.68
N THR A 325 -16.98 15.71 9.58
CA THR A 325 -17.22 14.39 8.98
C THR A 325 -16.92 14.44 7.49
N ARG A 326 -16.00 13.62 7.04
CA ARG A 326 -15.68 13.46 5.63
C ARG A 326 -16.58 12.41 5.00
N PHE A 327 -17.33 12.81 3.96
CA PHE A 327 -18.03 11.90 3.06
C PHE A 327 -17.34 11.81 1.70
N ALA A 328 -17.24 10.60 1.15
CA ALA A 328 -16.62 10.37 -0.15
C ALA A 328 -17.30 9.23 -0.91
N PHE A 329 -17.40 9.35 -2.24
CA PHE A 329 -17.77 8.28 -3.14
C PHE A 329 -16.49 7.60 -3.66
N LEU A 330 -16.35 6.27 -3.47
CA LEU A 330 -15.09 5.54 -3.62
C LEU A 330 -15.19 4.35 -4.59
N PRO A 331 -15.37 4.54 -5.90
CA PRO A 331 -15.39 3.45 -6.86
C PRO A 331 -13.98 3.01 -7.27
N PHE A 332 -13.88 1.79 -7.80
CA PHE A 332 -12.74 1.31 -8.58
C PHE A 332 -13.10 1.22 -10.05
N LEU A 333 -12.14 1.59 -10.90
CA LEU A 333 -12.30 1.59 -12.35
C LEU A 333 -11.30 0.60 -12.96
N TYR A 334 -11.75 -0.11 -14.02
CA TYR A 334 -10.93 -1.10 -14.70
C TYR A 334 -11.43 -1.34 -16.14
N ASP A 335 -10.68 -2.11 -16.91
CA ASP A 335 -10.96 -2.46 -18.30
C ASP A 335 -11.55 -3.88 -18.44
N GLU A 336 -11.83 -4.29 -19.66
CA GLU A 336 -12.39 -5.59 -19.96
C GLU A 336 -11.40 -6.74 -19.67
N ALA A 337 -10.10 -6.54 -19.89
CA ALA A 337 -9.09 -7.54 -19.54
C ALA A 337 -9.04 -7.78 -18.02
N ALA A 338 -9.18 -6.73 -17.25
CA ALA A 338 -9.29 -6.83 -15.80
C ALA A 338 -10.60 -7.47 -15.34
N ALA A 339 -11.71 -7.26 -16.07
CA ALA A 339 -12.97 -7.96 -15.80
C ALA A 339 -12.83 -9.48 -16.00
N GLN A 340 -12.11 -9.92 -17.02
CA GLN A 340 -11.77 -11.34 -17.22
C GLN A 340 -10.92 -11.89 -16.09
N LEU A 341 -9.90 -11.14 -15.66
CA LEU A 341 -9.07 -11.53 -14.50
C LEU A 341 -9.91 -11.64 -13.21
N ARG A 342 -10.85 -10.72 -12.99
CA ARG A 342 -11.76 -10.75 -11.85
C ARG A 342 -12.60 -12.01 -11.81
N GLU A 343 -13.19 -12.39 -12.95
CA GLU A 343 -13.98 -13.61 -13.10
C GLU A 343 -13.14 -14.88 -12.87
N GLN A 344 -11.94 -14.96 -13.44
CA GLN A 344 -11.00 -16.05 -13.22
C GLN A 344 -10.59 -16.21 -11.75
N ASN A 345 -10.52 -15.10 -11.04
CA ASN A 345 -10.10 -15.06 -9.64
C ASN A 345 -11.25 -15.37 -8.64
N ASN A 346 -12.49 -15.58 -9.10
CA ASN A 346 -13.60 -15.99 -8.24
C ASN A 346 -13.25 -17.22 -7.38
N ARG A 347 -12.49 -18.17 -7.93
CA ARG A 347 -12.03 -19.37 -7.22
C ARG A 347 -11.17 -19.11 -5.99
N TYR A 348 -10.60 -17.91 -5.87
CA TYR A 348 -9.78 -17.47 -4.75
C TYR A 348 -10.55 -16.63 -3.73
N LEU A 349 -11.84 -16.40 -3.94
CA LEU A 349 -12.67 -15.69 -2.98
C LEU A 349 -13.08 -16.64 -1.85
N ASP A 350 -13.19 -16.09 -0.65
CA ASP A 350 -13.86 -16.75 0.47
C ASP A 350 -15.37 -16.88 0.18
N GLU A 351 -16.01 -17.88 0.78
CA GLU A 351 -17.43 -18.18 0.56
C GLU A 351 -18.37 -17.03 0.98
N ALA A 352 -17.91 -16.17 1.88
CA ALA A 352 -18.67 -14.99 2.31
C ALA A 352 -18.62 -13.84 1.29
N LEU A 353 -17.79 -13.95 0.22
CA LEU A 353 -17.68 -12.94 -0.80
C LEU A 353 -18.46 -13.33 -2.05
N ASN A 354 -19.18 -12.36 -2.61
CA ASN A 354 -19.94 -12.57 -3.85
C ASN A 354 -19.00 -12.78 -5.04
N THR A 355 -19.30 -13.81 -5.84
CA THR A 355 -18.64 -14.05 -7.12
C THR A 355 -19.05 -13.00 -8.16
N TYR A 356 -18.13 -12.67 -9.04
CA TYR A 356 -18.36 -11.76 -10.15
C TYR A 356 -18.70 -12.57 -11.40
N GLN A 357 -19.73 -12.15 -12.11
CA GLN A 357 -20.06 -12.64 -13.46
C GLN A 357 -19.94 -11.46 -14.43
N ARG A 358 -19.24 -11.71 -15.51
CA ARG A 358 -19.11 -10.74 -16.60
C ARG A 358 -20.39 -10.82 -17.47
N GLU A 359 -21.10 -9.71 -17.53
CA GLU A 359 -22.22 -9.51 -18.47
C GLU A 359 -21.73 -9.23 -19.90
#